data_2826f795e70f03cbbd683a307a0e6af0
#
_entry.id   2826f795e70f03cbbd683a307a0e6af0
#
_cell.length_a   1.000
_cell.length_b   1.000
_cell.length_c   1.000
_cell.angle_alpha   90.00
_cell.angle_beta   90.00
_cell.angle_gamma   90.00
#
_symmetry.space_group_name_H-M   'P 1'
#
loop_
_entity.id
_entity.type
_entity.pdbx_description
1 polymer ?
#
loop_
_entity_poly.entity_id
_entity_poly.type
_entity_poly.pdbx_seq_one_letter_code
_entity_poly.pdbx_strand_id
1 'polypeptide(L)'
;MKQFKLNQTYFQVLITIKALNDQHYYPLNEGIYKILSGVVDEETKPFIDLDSFGTLISYSSKKVCRLTMMLYRYGYIGRVFDSNTKDLYFSLTEKGEKVTETFLKRHKKPFARKSKNSSPTIVKID
;
A
#
# COMPACT_ATOMS: atom_id res chain seq x y z
N MET A 1 14.35 -7.89 -24.24
CA MET A 1 14.34 -7.47 -22.84
C MET A 1 12.92 -7.14 -22.38
N LYS A 2 12.57 -7.68 -21.26
CA LYS A 2 11.22 -7.43 -20.75
C LYS A 2 11.14 -6.09 -20.06
N GLN A 3 10.10 -5.37 -20.38
CA GLN A 3 9.83 -4.10 -19.76
C GLN A 3 8.99 -4.33 -18.52
N PHE A 4 9.38 -3.70 -17.40
CA PHE A 4 8.60 -3.81 -16.18
C PHE A 4 7.31 -3.02 -16.35
N LYS A 5 6.19 -3.67 -16.02
CA LYS A 5 4.89 -3.02 -16.11
C LYS A 5 4.19 -3.09 -14.77
N LEU A 6 3.62 -1.97 -14.36
CA LEU A 6 2.81 -1.93 -13.17
C LEU A 6 1.46 -2.55 -13.47
N ASN A 7 1.01 -3.43 -12.59
CA ASN A 7 -0.33 -3.99 -12.68
C ASN A 7 -1.08 -3.60 -11.42
N GLN A 8 -2.32 -4.04 -11.33
CA GLN A 8 -3.17 -3.67 -10.20
C GLN A 8 -2.57 -4.12 -8.87
N THR A 9 -1.93 -5.28 -8.84
CA THR A 9 -1.32 -5.78 -7.62
C THR A 9 -0.23 -4.83 -7.13
N TYR A 10 0.63 -4.37 -8.05
CA TYR A 10 1.65 -3.41 -7.67
C TYR A 10 1.04 -2.10 -7.19
N PHE A 11 -0.05 -1.66 -7.82
CA PHE A 11 -0.69 -0.42 -7.40
C PHE A 11 -1.28 -0.54 -6.01
N GLN A 12 -1.72 -1.73 -5.60
CA GLN A 12 -2.20 -1.90 -4.23
C GLN A 12 -1.09 -1.65 -3.23
N VAL A 13 0.12 -2.10 -3.53
CA VAL A 13 1.26 -1.82 -2.67
C VAL A 13 1.55 -0.32 -2.65
N LEU A 14 1.58 0.30 -3.82
CA LEU A 14 1.88 1.74 -3.91
C LEU A 14 0.83 2.57 -3.18
N ILE A 15 -0.44 2.24 -3.35
CA ILE A 15 -1.52 2.97 -2.68
C ILE A 15 -1.41 2.83 -1.17
N THR A 16 -1.06 1.64 -0.70
CA THR A 16 -0.87 1.42 0.73
C THR A 16 0.25 2.30 1.27
N ILE A 17 1.40 2.28 0.59
CA ILE A 17 2.54 3.07 1.04
C ILE A 17 2.20 4.56 1.00
N LYS A 18 1.51 5.01 -0.07
CA LYS A 18 1.13 6.41 -0.16
C LYS A 18 0.23 6.81 1.00
N ALA A 19 -0.78 6.00 1.30
CA ALA A 19 -1.70 6.32 2.39
C ALA A 19 -0.98 6.38 3.72
N LEU A 20 -0.03 5.48 3.95
CA LEU A 20 0.74 5.49 5.19
C LEU A 20 1.68 6.69 5.26
N ASN A 21 2.36 6.98 4.15
CA ASN A 21 3.27 8.14 4.11
C ASN A 21 2.50 9.45 4.32
N ASP A 22 1.28 9.53 3.79
CA ASP A 22 0.45 10.73 3.98
C ASP A 22 0.11 10.95 5.45
N GLN A 23 0.13 9.88 6.24
CA GLN A 23 -0.09 9.96 7.68
C GLN A 23 1.22 10.00 8.45
N HIS A 24 2.33 10.26 7.76
CA HIS A 24 3.67 10.32 8.35
C HIS A 24 4.09 8.99 8.96
N TYR A 25 3.61 7.91 8.37
CA TYR A 25 3.98 6.57 8.79
C TYR A 25 4.76 5.92 7.65
N TYR A 26 5.91 5.34 7.98
CA TYR A 26 6.80 4.73 7.00
C TYR A 26 6.93 3.24 7.34
N PRO A 27 6.38 2.35 6.50
CA PRO A 27 6.30 0.93 6.87
C PRO A 27 7.54 0.14 6.51
N LEU A 28 7.65 -1.01 7.18
CA LEU A 28 8.55 -2.07 6.77
C LEU A 28 7.75 -3.08 5.94
N ASN A 29 8.46 -4.06 5.35
CA ASN A 29 7.78 -5.11 4.58
C ASN A 29 6.71 -5.81 5.39
N GLU A 30 6.99 -6.08 6.65
CA GLU A 30 6.02 -6.80 7.47
C GLU A 30 4.75 -5.99 7.66
N GLY A 31 4.88 -4.68 7.88
CA GLY A 31 3.70 -3.83 8.02
C GLY A 31 2.85 -3.80 6.76
N ILE A 32 3.52 -3.69 5.61
CA ILE A 32 2.82 -3.71 4.33
C ILE A 32 2.09 -5.05 4.15
N TYR A 33 2.78 -6.14 4.45
CA TYR A 33 2.18 -7.47 4.33
C TYR A 33 0.94 -7.59 5.22
N LYS A 34 1.05 -7.16 6.47
CA LYS A 34 -0.08 -7.28 7.40
C LYS A 34 -1.30 -6.51 6.89
N ILE A 35 -1.08 -5.30 6.41
CA ILE A 35 -2.19 -4.49 5.92
C ILE A 35 -2.82 -5.14 4.70
N LEU A 36 -2.01 -5.55 3.73
CA LEU A 36 -2.54 -6.13 2.50
C LEU A 36 -3.21 -7.48 2.74
N SER A 37 -2.74 -8.25 3.71
CA SER A 37 -3.32 -9.54 4.00
C SER A 37 -4.46 -9.48 5.03
N GLY A 38 -4.70 -8.31 5.60
CA GLY A 38 -5.84 -8.14 6.51
C GLY A 38 -5.58 -8.58 7.94
N VAL A 39 -4.33 -8.57 8.36
CA VAL A 39 -3.99 -8.93 9.75
C VAL A 39 -4.27 -7.74 10.66
N VAL A 40 -5.05 -7.96 11.71
CA VAL A 40 -5.37 -6.90 12.67
C VAL A 40 -4.54 -7.12 13.93
N ASP A 41 -3.70 -6.14 14.26
CA ASP A 41 -2.94 -6.15 15.51
C ASP A 41 -2.71 -4.70 15.91
N GLU A 42 -1.88 -4.48 16.93
CA GLU A 42 -1.67 -3.12 17.43
C GLU A 42 -1.08 -2.21 16.37
N GLU A 43 -0.21 -2.76 15.53
CA GLU A 43 0.43 -1.95 14.50
C GLU A 43 -0.54 -1.55 13.40
N THR A 44 -1.41 -2.46 12.97
CA THR A 44 -2.27 -2.24 11.82
C THR A 44 -3.64 -1.65 12.20
N LYS A 45 -3.97 -1.66 13.47
CA LYS A 45 -5.28 -1.21 13.92
C LYS A 45 -5.65 0.18 13.40
N PRO A 46 -4.72 1.17 13.36
CA PRO A 46 -5.07 2.48 12.83
C PRO A 46 -5.36 2.49 11.33
N PHE A 47 -5.06 1.40 10.63
CA PHE A 47 -5.10 1.38 9.17
C PHE A 47 -6.14 0.42 8.61
N ILE A 48 -7.02 -0.13 9.47
CA ILE A 48 -7.99 -1.12 8.98
C ILE A 48 -9.01 -0.52 8.03
N ASP A 49 -9.14 0.80 8.01
CA ASP A 49 -10.08 1.46 7.12
C ASP A 49 -9.48 1.82 5.76
N LEU A 50 -8.21 1.51 5.53
CA LEU A 50 -7.62 1.76 4.22
C LEU A 50 -8.28 0.88 3.16
N ASP A 51 -8.47 1.46 1.98
CA ASP A 51 -9.09 0.72 0.88
C ASP A 51 -8.30 -0.52 0.52
N SER A 52 -6.99 -0.49 0.70
CA SER A 52 -6.14 -1.62 0.35
C SER A 52 -6.03 -2.67 1.45
N PHE A 53 -6.62 -2.41 2.63
CA PHE A 53 -6.54 -3.36 3.73
C PHE A 53 -7.23 -4.67 3.34
N GLY A 54 -6.48 -5.77 3.42
CA GLY A 54 -7.04 -7.09 3.13
C GLY A 54 -7.23 -7.41 1.66
N THR A 55 -6.71 -6.59 0.75
CA THR A 55 -6.95 -6.80 -0.68
C THR A 55 -6.08 -7.92 -1.27
N LEU A 56 -5.00 -8.29 -0.58
CA LEU A 56 -4.13 -9.38 -1.04
C LEU A 56 -4.06 -10.46 0.03
N ILE A 57 -5.24 -10.88 0.49
CA ILE A 57 -5.33 -11.78 1.63
C ILE A 57 -4.68 -13.14 1.38
N SER A 58 -4.63 -13.56 0.13
CA SER A 58 -4.04 -14.87 -0.20
C SER A 58 -2.53 -14.79 -0.45
N TYR A 59 -1.94 -13.59 -0.40
CA TYR A 59 -0.52 -13.44 -0.67
C TYR A 59 0.28 -13.72 0.60
N SER A 60 1.40 -14.45 0.44
CA SER A 60 2.31 -14.70 1.54
C SER A 60 3.19 -13.47 1.77
N SER A 61 3.83 -13.41 2.92
CA SER A 61 4.75 -12.31 3.18
C SER A 61 5.92 -12.32 2.19
N LYS A 62 6.33 -13.50 1.74
CA LYS A 62 7.39 -13.61 0.74
C LYS A 62 6.96 -12.98 -0.58
N LYS A 63 5.71 -13.21 -0.99
CA LYS A 63 5.20 -12.61 -2.22
C LYS A 63 5.11 -11.10 -2.12
N VAL A 64 4.64 -10.59 -0.98
CA VAL A 64 4.56 -9.15 -0.79
C VAL A 64 5.95 -8.54 -0.80
N CYS A 65 6.91 -9.20 -0.15
CA CYS A 65 8.29 -8.73 -0.16
C CYS A 65 8.83 -8.66 -1.59
N ARG A 66 8.49 -9.63 -2.41
CA ARG A 66 8.94 -9.62 -3.81
C ARG A 66 8.35 -8.43 -4.56
N LEU A 67 7.08 -8.11 -4.28
CA LEU A 67 6.45 -6.95 -4.91
C LEU A 67 7.17 -5.66 -4.52
N THR A 68 7.46 -5.49 -3.24
CA THR A 68 8.16 -4.28 -2.80
C THR A 68 9.57 -4.21 -3.37
N MET A 69 10.26 -5.34 -3.46
CA MET A 69 11.61 -5.34 -4.02
C MET A 69 11.61 -4.94 -5.49
N MET A 70 10.60 -5.39 -6.25
CA MET A 70 10.50 -4.98 -7.64
C MET A 70 10.23 -3.48 -7.77
N LEU A 71 9.33 -2.96 -6.94
CA LEU A 71 9.05 -1.53 -6.96
C LEU A 71 10.27 -0.72 -6.57
N TYR A 72 11.03 -1.20 -5.60
CA TYR A 72 12.26 -0.53 -5.20
C TYR A 72 13.27 -0.54 -6.35
N ARG A 73 13.44 -1.71 -6.99
CA ARG A 73 14.40 -1.86 -8.08
C ARG A 73 14.12 -0.90 -9.22
N TYR A 74 12.84 -0.68 -9.52
CA TYR A 74 12.48 0.17 -10.66
C TYR A 74 12.21 1.61 -10.27
N GLY A 75 12.52 1.97 -9.01
CA GLY A 75 12.54 3.38 -8.62
C GLY A 75 11.21 3.96 -8.20
N TYR A 76 10.20 3.13 -7.95
CA TYR A 76 8.90 3.64 -7.50
C TYR A 76 8.83 3.84 -6.01
N ILE A 77 9.63 3.11 -5.24
CA ILE A 77 9.72 3.33 -3.81
C ILE A 77 11.20 3.42 -3.43
N GLY A 78 11.45 4.15 -2.36
CA GLY A 78 12.78 4.28 -1.81
C GLY A 78 12.78 3.87 -0.37
N ARG A 79 13.91 4.07 0.30
CA ARG A 79 14.06 3.70 1.69
C ARG A 79 14.55 4.89 2.49
N VAL A 80 14.00 5.05 3.69
CA VAL A 80 14.39 6.08 4.63
C VAL A 80 15.01 5.39 5.84
N PHE A 81 16.23 5.77 6.17
CA PHE A 81 16.94 5.17 7.30
C PHE A 81 16.58 5.92 8.58
N ASP A 82 16.21 5.18 9.61
CA ASP A 82 15.95 5.74 10.92
C ASP A 82 17.11 5.36 11.83
N SER A 83 17.89 6.36 12.23
CA SER A 83 19.09 6.09 13.03
C SER A 83 18.75 5.59 14.45
N ASN A 84 17.54 5.86 14.92
CA ASN A 84 17.15 5.41 16.24
C ASN A 84 16.83 3.92 16.27
N THR A 85 16.09 3.44 15.26
CA THR A 85 15.70 2.04 15.19
C THR A 85 16.67 1.21 14.35
N LYS A 86 17.49 1.87 13.55
CA LYS A 86 18.43 1.21 12.63
C LYS A 86 17.73 0.47 11.52
N ASP A 87 16.50 0.84 11.21
CA ASP A 87 15.73 0.20 10.16
C ASP A 87 15.63 1.08 8.92
N LEU A 88 15.37 0.43 7.78
CA LEU A 88 15.13 1.11 6.52
C LEU A 88 13.64 0.98 6.21
N TYR A 89 12.93 2.10 6.28
CA TYR A 89 11.51 2.14 6.05
C TYR A 89 11.20 2.54 4.61
N PHE A 90 10.06 2.11 4.09
CA PHE A 90 9.70 2.41 2.71
C PHE A 90 8.99 3.75 2.60
N SER A 91 9.27 4.42 1.49
CA SER A 91 8.66 5.70 1.17
C SER A 91 8.49 5.77 -0.34
N LEU A 92 7.41 6.40 -0.82
CA LEU A 92 7.26 6.60 -2.25
C LEU A 92 8.29 7.60 -2.75
N THR A 93 8.85 7.31 -3.93
CA THR A 93 9.66 8.30 -4.63
C THR A 93 8.73 9.24 -5.39
N GLU A 94 9.30 10.30 -5.96
CA GLU A 94 8.50 11.20 -6.80
C GLU A 94 7.86 10.42 -7.95
N LYS A 95 8.62 9.50 -8.56
CA LYS A 95 8.09 8.65 -9.62
C LYS A 95 6.92 7.80 -9.13
N GLY A 96 7.06 7.22 -7.93
CA GLY A 96 6.01 6.41 -7.35
C GLY A 96 4.77 7.23 -7.05
N GLU A 97 4.94 8.45 -6.53
CA GLU A 97 3.79 9.29 -6.24
C GLU A 97 3.04 9.67 -7.51
N LYS A 98 3.77 10.01 -8.56
CA LYS A 98 3.12 10.41 -9.80
C LYS A 98 2.28 9.30 -10.41
N VAL A 99 2.82 8.09 -10.49
CA VAL A 99 2.06 7.00 -11.09
C VAL A 99 0.88 6.60 -10.20
N THR A 100 1.05 6.68 -8.89
CA THR A 100 -0.03 6.34 -7.97
C THR A 100 -1.16 7.36 -8.08
N GLU A 101 -0.82 8.65 -8.14
CA GLU A 101 -1.85 9.68 -8.28
C GLU A 101 -2.59 9.54 -9.60
N THR A 102 -1.87 9.23 -10.68
CA THR A 102 -2.50 9.04 -11.98
C THR A 102 -3.45 7.85 -11.93
N PHE A 103 -3.02 6.75 -11.31
CA PHE A 103 -3.87 5.59 -11.17
C PHE A 103 -5.14 5.92 -10.38
N LEU A 104 -4.99 6.64 -9.28
CA LEU A 104 -6.14 6.98 -8.45
C LEU A 104 -7.12 7.91 -9.17
N LYS A 105 -6.62 8.79 -10.02
CA LYS A 105 -7.48 9.66 -10.81
C LYS A 105 -8.30 8.86 -11.82
N ARG A 106 -7.68 7.85 -12.43
CA ARG A 106 -8.37 7.02 -13.42
C ARG A 106 -9.34 6.05 -12.78
N HIS A 107 -9.04 5.62 -11.56
CA HIS A 107 -9.82 4.59 -10.89
C HIS A 107 -10.31 5.13 -9.56
N LYS A 108 -11.40 5.88 -9.62
CA LYS A 108 -11.90 6.55 -8.43
C LYS A 108 -12.21 5.59 -7.29
N LYS A 109 -12.58 4.37 -7.61
CA LYS A 109 -12.78 3.33 -6.61
C LYS A 109 -12.06 2.08 -7.07
N PRO A 110 -10.72 2.12 -7.04
CA PRO A 110 -9.92 1.07 -7.66
C PRO A 110 -10.10 -0.30 -7.04
N PHE A 111 -10.54 -0.35 -5.77
CA PHE A 111 -10.74 -1.62 -5.09
C PHE A 111 -12.17 -1.70 -4.61
N ALA A 112 -13.11 -1.51 -5.56
CA ALA A 112 -14.51 -1.46 -5.21
C ALA A 112 -14.86 -2.63 -4.32
N ARG A 113 -15.32 -2.31 -3.10
CA ARG A 113 -15.81 -3.31 -2.23
C ARG A 113 -17.26 -3.34 -2.40
N LYS A 114 -17.73 -4.35 -2.16
CA LYS A 114 -19.12 -4.31 -2.21
C LYS A 114 -19.63 -3.63 -1.06
N SER A 115 -19.72 -2.93 -1.08
CA SER A 115 -19.99 -2.09 -0.18
C SER A 115 -20.52 -1.92 0.64
N LYS A 116 -20.40 -1.74 0.74
CA LYS A 116 -20.58 -1.28 1.54
C LYS A 116 -21.15 -0.67 1.69
N ASN A 117 -21.60 -0.87 1.20
CA ASN A 117 -21.82 0.00 1.62
C ASN A 117 -21.93 0.57 1.86
N SER A 118 -22.16 0.29 1.51
CA SER A 118 -21.93 1.07 2.14
C SER A 118 -21.91 1.65 2.46
N SER A 119 -22.36 1.46 2.20
CA SER A 119 -22.08 2.23 3.01
C SER A 119 -21.92 2.69 3.21
N PRO A 120 -22.39 2.84 3.04
CA PRO A 120 -22.08 3.52 3.67
C PRO A 120 -21.95 3.93 3.83
N THR A 121 -22.24 3.77 3.72
CA THR A 121 -21.97 4.37 4.36
C THR A 121 -21.86 4.85 4.55
N ILE A 122 -22.37 4.91 4.39
CA ILE A 122 -22.21 5.45 5.01
C ILE A 122 -22.01 5.96 5.29
N VAL A 123 -22.39 5.88 5.15
CA VAL A 123 -22.10 6.44 5.87
C VAL A 123 -21.86 6.91 6.23
N LYS A 124 -22.12 7.01 6.22
CA LYS A 124 -21.83 7.42 6.90
C LYS A 124 -21.60 7.98 7.03
N ILE A 125 -22.02 7.94 6.70
CA ILE A 125 -21.80 8.25 7.08
C ILE A 125 -21.68 8.54 7.12
N ASP A 126 -21.97 8.57 6.98
CA ASP A 126 -21.77 8.69 7.45
C ASP A 126 -21.70 8.77 7.43
#